data_4bf0a174440fa6fc34a82af897a6bbe6
#
_entry.id   4bf0a174440fa6fc34a82af897a6bbe6
#
_cell.length_a   1.000
_cell.length_b   1.000
_cell.length_c   1.000
_cell.angle_alpha   90.00
_cell.angle_beta   90.00
_cell.angle_gamma   90.00
#
_symmetry.space_group_name_H-M   'P 1'
#
loop_
_entity.id
_entity.type
_entity.pdbx_description
1 polymer ?
#
loop_
_entity_poly.entity_id
_entity_poly.type
_entity_poly.pdbx_seq_one_letter_code
_entity_poly.pdbx_strand_id
1 'polypeptide(L)'
;MIREYGYEYDAVLDEKLWENNKGKLIDKELFGAYCLRSGRDALKAIAREYEPSTVFLPALACLSMVFPFELYGHRVKYYKLNPDYSIDLDSLEISEEQSIFLYMDYFGRNAISDAKLEKLRQKEKIVFIEDRTHSFIWDKVSDFKPEYIIASLRKWVAVPDGGLLWGRVSKPFGVDMSFAATRLKAQCMRHEYLQRGDEALKTEYRRIFSTVSDIMDEDEPSAMSAYSYEIAKNTDWNEIRRVRRRNSEALTKVLQSSPYLTLVQDKPGLSDLYVAFITPFRDEVQNRLSAEGIFNTVIWPLSDEQKKACCIAKYTAEKMLAAPCDQRYTVDDMDFIGNEIVRAVANVNR
;
A
#
# COMPACT_ATOMS: atom_id res chain seq x y z
N MET A 1 -9.10 18.00 -21.56
CA MET A 1 -8.67 17.36 -20.29
C MET A 1 -8.74 15.87 -20.49
N ILE A 2 -7.61 15.16 -20.29
CA ILE A 2 -7.54 13.71 -20.39
C ILE A 2 -8.05 13.11 -19.09
N ARG A 3 -8.82 12.03 -19.18
CA ARG A 3 -9.33 11.33 -18.02
C ARG A 3 -8.62 9.98 -17.89
N GLU A 4 -7.88 9.79 -16.81
CA GLU A 4 -7.26 8.53 -16.43
C GLU A 4 -7.70 8.14 -15.01
N TYR A 5 -7.96 6.86 -14.82
CA TYR A 5 -8.41 6.30 -13.54
C TYR A 5 -7.34 5.39 -12.94
N GLY A 6 -7.06 5.53 -11.66
CA GLY A 6 -5.97 4.82 -10.99
C GLY A 6 -4.61 5.48 -11.24
N TYR A 7 -3.55 4.67 -11.12
CA TYR A 7 -2.17 5.14 -11.16
C TYR A 7 -1.81 6.03 -9.95
N GLU A 8 -0.64 6.64 -9.99
CA GLU A 8 -0.17 7.56 -8.93
C GLU A 8 -1.04 8.83 -8.88
N TYR A 9 -1.07 9.50 -7.75
CA TYR A 9 -1.69 10.81 -7.63
C TYR A 9 -0.91 11.86 -8.42
N ASP A 10 -1.60 12.82 -9.00
CA ASP A 10 -1.01 14.06 -9.47
C ASP A 10 -0.81 15.05 -8.31
N ALA A 11 -0.05 16.12 -8.55
CA ALA A 11 0.27 17.09 -7.50
C ALA A 11 -0.96 17.83 -6.98
N VAL A 12 -0.99 18.09 -5.68
CA VAL A 12 -1.76 19.19 -5.12
C VAL A 12 -1.02 20.47 -5.50
N LEU A 13 -1.60 21.28 -6.38
CA LEU A 13 -0.98 22.52 -6.84
C LEU A 13 -1.13 23.64 -5.82
N ASP A 14 -0.35 23.57 -4.75
CA ASP A 14 -0.13 24.68 -3.85
C ASP A 14 1.36 25.01 -3.82
N GLU A 15 1.78 25.84 -4.79
CA GLU A 15 3.17 26.30 -4.91
C GLU A 15 3.65 27.00 -3.65
N LYS A 16 2.76 27.75 -2.97
CA LYS A 16 3.10 28.44 -1.71
C LYS A 16 3.42 27.45 -0.60
N LEU A 17 2.66 26.34 -0.54
CA LEU A 17 2.92 25.28 0.42
C LEU A 17 4.30 24.65 0.19
N TRP A 18 4.65 24.39 -1.08
CA TRP A 18 5.96 23.81 -1.41
C TRP A 18 7.11 24.78 -1.13
N GLU A 19 7.02 26.03 -1.61
CA GLU A 19 8.08 27.02 -1.43
C GLU A 19 8.32 27.36 0.07
N ASN A 20 7.26 27.48 0.86
CA ASN A 20 7.36 27.73 2.29
C ASN A 20 7.96 26.57 3.07
N ASN A 21 7.87 25.34 2.57
CA ASN A 21 8.31 24.14 3.25
C ASN A 21 9.51 23.44 2.59
N LYS A 22 10.02 24.01 1.49
CA LYS A 22 11.18 23.47 0.76
C LYS A 22 12.41 23.31 1.65
N GLY A 23 12.95 22.10 1.66
CA GLY A 23 14.13 21.77 2.47
C GLY A 23 13.88 21.67 3.98
N LYS A 24 12.66 21.86 4.45
CA LYS A 24 12.32 21.66 5.85
C LYS A 24 11.96 20.22 6.14
N LEU A 25 12.44 19.73 7.24
CA LEU A 25 12.11 18.42 7.79
C LEU A 25 11.17 18.54 8.97
N ILE A 26 10.45 17.48 9.20
CA ILE A 26 9.52 17.40 10.29
C ILE A 26 10.11 16.55 11.42
N ASP A 27 10.36 17.21 12.54
CA ASP A 27 10.64 16.59 13.83
C ASP A 27 9.37 16.64 14.70
N LYS A 28 8.23 16.23 14.10
CA LYS A 28 6.92 16.25 14.75
C LYS A 28 6.16 14.97 14.45
N GLU A 29 5.33 14.58 15.39
CA GLU A 29 4.41 13.47 15.24
C GLU A 29 3.13 13.91 14.53
N LEU A 30 2.61 13.03 13.68
CA LEU A 30 1.29 13.13 13.09
C LEU A 30 0.49 11.90 13.52
N PHE A 31 -0.66 12.08 14.12
CA PHE A 31 -1.46 10.98 14.72
C PHE A 31 -0.73 10.22 15.84
N GLY A 32 0.20 10.86 16.54
CA GLY A 32 1.05 10.19 17.54
C GLY A 32 2.09 9.24 16.96
N ALA A 33 2.44 9.38 15.67
CA ALA A 33 3.43 8.57 14.97
C ALA A 33 4.63 9.40 14.52
N TYR A 34 5.81 8.77 14.43
CA TYR A 34 6.92 9.34 13.69
C TYR A 34 6.57 9.47 12.21
N CYS A 35 6.94 10.62 11.62
CA CYS A 35 6.71 10.92 10.21
C CYS A 35 7.97 10.60 9.41
N LEU A 36 7.90 9.62 8.53
CA LEU A 36 9.00 9.12 7.72
C LEU A 36 8.73 9.30 6.22
N ARG A 37 9.77 9.26 5.42
CA ARG A 37 9.70 9.36 3.95
C ARG A 37 8.78 8.31 3.32
N SER A 38 8.71 7.10 3.91
CA SER A 38 7.87 6.02 3.38
C SER A 38 7.58 4.93 4.42
N GLY A 39 6.62 4.03 4.13
CA GLY A 39 6.45 2.80 4.91
C GLY A 39 7.68 1.88 4.87
N ARG A 40 8.47 1.91 3.78
CA ARG A 40 9.77 1.22 3.68
C ARG A 40 10.77 1.76 4.70
N ASP A 41 10.84 3.10 4.86
CA ASP A 41 11.69 3.72 5.87
C ASP A 41 11.22 3.39 7.30
N ALA A 42 9.91 3.24 7.52
CA ALA A 42 9.40 2.78 8.80
C ALA A 42 9.89 1.35 9.13
N LEU A 43 9.86 0.44 8.15
CA LEU A 43 10.39 -0.91 8.33
C LEU A 43 11.91 -0.93 8.50
N LYS A 44 12.65 -0.10 7.78
CA LYS A 44 14.11 0.07 7.99
C LYS A 44 14.43 0.57 9.39
N ALA A 45 13.66 1.57 9.87
CA ALA A 45 13.83 2.11 11.21
C ALA A 45 13.62 1.04 12.29
N ILE A 46 12.66 0.13 12.09
CA ILE A 46 12.44 -1.00 13.00
C ILE A 46 13.56 -2.03 12.85
N ALA A 47 13.88 -2.43 11.62
CA ALA A 47 14.87 -3.47 11.36
C ALA A 47 16.23 -3.16 12.02
N ARG A 48 16.70 -1.92 11.94
CA ARG A 48 17.99 -1.52 12.51
C ARG A 48 18.03 -1.41 14.05
N GLU A 49 16.87 -1.56 14.73
CA GLU A 49 16.82 -1.57 16.22
C GLU A 49 17.20 -2.94 16.80
N TYR A 50 17.19 -3.99 15.98
CA TYR A 50 17.43 -5.36 16.41
C TYR A 50 18.66 -5.95 15.74
N GLU A 51 19.35 -6.84 16.46
CA GLU A 51 20.38 -7.70 15.88
C GLU A 51 19.77 -8.63 14.83
N PRO A 52 20.54 -9.07 13.81
CA PRO A 52 20.07 -9.99 12.80
C PRO A 52 19.32 -11.19 13.38
N SER A 53 18.08 -11.36 13.00
CA SER A 53 17.14 -12.34 13.53
C SER A 53 16.23 -12.88 12.43
N THR A 54 15.39 -13.87 12.74
CA THR A 54 14.37 -14.32 11.79
C THR A 54 13.19 -13.35 11.76
N VAL A 55 12.79 -12.96 10.54
CA VAL A 55 11.61 -12.11 10.30
C VAL A 55 10.58 -12.93 9.54
N PHE A 56 9.40 -13.07 10.13
CA PHE A 56 8.26 -13.72 9.50
C PHE A 56 7.40 -12.70 8.76
N LEU A 57 7.31 -12.84 7.44
CA LEU A 57 6.47 -12.03 6.56
C LEU A 57 5.40 -12.90 5.89
N PRO A 58 4.25 -12.32 5.50
CA PRO A 58 3.29 -13.07 4.68
C PRO A 58 3.92 -13.39 3.32
N ALA A 59 3.63 -14.57 2.78
CA ALA A 59 4.09 -14.91 1.42
C ALA A 59 3.53 -13.94 0.35
N LEU A 60 2.38 -13.31 0.61
CA LEU A 60 1.83 -12.23 -0.20
C LEU A 60 2.36 -10.87 0.31
N ALA A 61 3.64 -10.61 0.19
CA ALA A 61 4.29 -9.35 0.54
C ALA A 61 4.95 -8.71 -0.67
N CYS A 62 4.91 -7.38 -0.79
CA CYS A 62 5.70 -6.69 -1.80
C CYS A 62 7.20 -6.65 -1.40
N LEU A 63 8.09 -6.54 -2.38
CA LEU A 63 9.52 -6.46 -2.13
C LEU A 63 9.91 -5.30 -1.20
N SER A 64 9.15 -4.22 -1.20
CA SER A 64 9.35 -3.10 -0.27
C SER A 64 9.09 -3.45 1.21
N MET A 65 8.48 -4.59 1.51
CA MET A 65 8.35 -5.12 2.88
C MET A 65 9.49 -6.08 3.22
N VAL A 66 10.08 -6.74 2.23
CA VAL A 66 11.15 -7.73 2.39
C VAL A 66 12.51 -7.04 2.54
N PHE A 67 12.84 -6.21 1.57
CA PHE A 67 14.13 -5.55 1.43
C PHE A 67 14.62 -4.81 2.70
N PRO A 68 13.79 -4.06 3.47
CA PRO A 68 14.23 -3.40 4.68
C PRO A 68 14.87 -4.33 5.72
N PHE A 69 14.39 -5.54 5.82
CA PHE A 69 14.92 -6.51 6.77
C PHE A 69 16.21 -7.16 6.26
N GLU A 70 16.25 -7.52 4.97
CA GLU A 70 17.46 -8.08 4.35
C GLU A 70 18.63 -7.10 4.38
N LEU A 71 18.38 -5.79 4.18
CA LEU A 71 19.38 -4.74 4.25
C LEU A 71 20.13 -4.72 5.59
N TYR A 72 19.45 -5.02 6.69
CA TYR A 72 20.03 -5.07 8.03
C TYR A 72 20.42 -6.49 8.47
N GLY A 73 20.52 -7.43 7.52
CA GLY A 73 21.02 -8.78 7.75
C GLY A 73 20.04 -9.75 8.40
N HIS A 74 18.77 -9.39 8.50
CA HIS A 74 17.74 -10.30 8.98
C HIS A 74 17.44 -11.39 7.96
N ARG A 75 17.06 -12.56 8.45
CA ARG A 75 16.64 -13.68 7.61
C ARG A 75 15.13 -13.70 7.46
N VAL A 76 14.62 -13.46 6.27
CA VAL A 76 13.18 -13.50 5.98
C VAL A 76 12.71 -14.94 5.80
N LYS A 77 11.59 -15.28 6.44
CA LYS A 77 10.79 -16.50 6.24
C LYS A 77 9.36 -16.14 5.91
N TYR A 78 8.76 -16.86 4.99
CA TYR A 78 7.40 -16.60 4.57
C TYR A 78 6.41 -17.55 5.22
N TYR A 79 5.38 -17.00 5.86
CA TYR A 79 4.24 -17.76 6.35
C TYR A 79 3.10 -17.81 5.31
N LYS A 80 2.28 -18.85 5.41
CA LYS A 80 1.16 -19.08 4.48
C LYS A 80 -0.07 -18.28 4.88
N LEU A 81 -0.91 -18.06 3.88
CA LEU A 81 -2.25 -17.50 4.05
C LEU A 81 -3.30 -18.54 3.71
N ASN A 82 -4.42 -18.49 4.40
CA ASN A 82 -5.64 -19.21 4.06
C ASN A 82 -6.39 -18.53 2.88
N PRO A 83 -7.36 -19.20 2.25
CA PRO A 83 -8.14 -18.62 1.14
C PRO A 83 -8.89 -17.32 1.50
N ASP A 84 -9.18 -17.07 2.76
CA ASP A 84 -9.79 -15.84 3.28
C ASP A 84 -8.76 -14.76 3.66
N TYR A 85 -7.49 -14.97 3.32
CA TYR A 85 -6.34 -14.13 3.68
C TYR A 85 -6.01 -14.08 5.17
N SER A 86 -6.62 -14.90 6.01
CA SER A 86 -6.17 -15.10 7.38
C SER A 86 -4.84 -15.85 7.41
N ILE A 87 -4.10 -15.70 8.53
CA ILE A 87 -2.80 -16.34 8.69
C ILE A 87 -2.97 -17.82 9.02
N ASP A 88 -2.27 -18.66 8.25
CA ASP A 88 -2.09 -20.08 8.57
C ASP A 88 -0.98 -20.22 9.63
N LEU A 89 -1.40 -20.28 10.90
CA LEU A 89 -0.48 -20.36 12.04
C LEU A 89 0.31 -21.67 12.08
N ASP A 90 -0.20 -22.75 11.50
CA ASP A 90 0.49 -24.03 11.47
C ASP A 90 1.68 -24.02 10.51
N SER A 91 1.75 -22.99 9.64
CA SER A 91 2.90 -22.76 8.76
C SER A 91 4.05 -22.00 9.42
N LEU A 92 3.89 -21.53 10.68
CA LEU A 92 4.90 -20.77 11.40
C LEU A 92 5.84 -21.69 12.16
N GLU A 93 7.09 -21.70 11.78
CA GLU A 93 8.17 -22.40 12.49
C GLU A 93 8.97 -21.40 13.34
N ILE A 94 8.35 -20.90 14.43
CA ILE A 94 8.98 -19.95 15.34
C ILE A 94 9.90 -20.70 16.29
N SER A 95 11.14 -20.25 16.41
CA SER A 95 12.13 -20.79 17.35
C SER A 95 12.09 -20.03 18.68
N GLU A 96 12.74 -20.56 19.73
CA GLU A 96 12.89 -19.88 21.03
C GLU A 96 13.75 -18.61 21.00
N GLU A 97 14.42 -18.34 19.86
CA GLU A 97 15.21 -17.14 19.65
C GLU A 97 14.31 -15.95 19.33
N GLN A 98 14.81 -14.74 19.60
CA GLN A 98 14.10 -13.52 19.23
C GLN A 98 13.80 -13.47 17.73
N SER A 99 12.55 -13.17 17.40
CA SER A 99 12.09 -13.05 16.03
C SER A 99 11.19 -11.82 15.85
N ILE A 100 10.99 -11.40 14.61
CA ILE A 100 10.09 -10.32 14.23
C ILE A 100 8.94 -10.94 13.44
N PHE A 101 7.72 -10.57 13.76
CA PHE A 101 6.52 -11.05 13.09
C PHE A 101 5.71 -9.86 12.57
N LEU A 102 5.69 -9.70 11.23
CA LEU A 102 4.90 -8.68 10.59
C LEU A 102 3.60 -9.29 10.06
N TYR A 103 2.47 -8.65 10.37
CA TYR A 103 1.15 -9.01 9.85
C TYR A 103 0.43 -7.79 9.31
N MET A 104 -0.48 -8.02 8.37
CA MET A 104 -1.32 -6.97 7.80
C MET A 104 -2.74 -7.48 7.53
N ASP A 105 -3.71 -6.60 7.66
CA ASP A 105 -5.10 -6.89 7.35
C ASP A 105 -5.36 -6.62 5.86
N TYR A 106 -5.18 -7.66 5.02
CA TYR A 106 -5.42 -7.54 3.58
C TYR A 106 -6.84 -7.08 3.30
N PHE A 107 -6.97 -5.97 2.57
CA PHE A 107 -8.27 -5.40 2.22
C PHE A 107 -9.17 -5.14 3.44
N GLY A 108 -8.58 -4.87 4.61
CA GLY A 108 -9.29 -4.67 5.87
C GLY A 108 -9.86 -5.93 6.50
N ARG A 109 -9.57 -7.12 5.96
CA ARG A 109 -9.92 -8.40 6.60
C ARG A 109 -8.98 -8.66 7.76
N ASN A 110 -9.54 -9.07 8.89
CA ASN A 110 -8.73 -9.42 10.05
C ASN A 110 -7.88 -10.68 9.76
N ALA A 111 -6.58 -10.47 9.59
CA ALA A 111 -5.64 -11.55 9.27
C ALA A 111 -5.44 -12.54 10.42
N ILE A 112 -5.57 -12.06 11.66
CA ILE A 112 -5.35 -12.84 12.88
C ILE A 112 -6.11 -12.22 14.05
N SER A 113 -6.74 -13.05 14.89
CA SER A 113 -7.42 -12.56 16.08
C SER A 113 -6.47 -12.19 17.21
N ASP A 114 -6.86 -11.22 18.04
CA ASP A 114 -6.08 -10.78 19.21
C ASP A 114 -5.72 -11.94 20.14
N ALA A 115 -6.64 -12.87 20.39
CA ALA A 115 -6.39 -14.04 21.22
C ALA A 115 -5.29 -14.96 20.67
N LYS A 116 -5.17 -15.06 19.34
CA LYS A 116 -4.09 -15.82 18.70
C LYS A 116 -2.74 -15.08 18.77
N LEU A 117 -2.76 -13.77 18.62
CA LEU A 117 -1.56 -12.91 18.80
C LEU A 117 -1.05 -12.99 20.25
N GLU A 118 -1.93 -12.89 21.25
CA GLU A 118 -1.56 -13.03 22.65
C GLU A 118 -1.00 -14.41 22.96
N LYS A 119 -1.55 -15.46 22.37
CA LYS A 119 -1.02 -16.82 22.53
C LYS A 119 0.39 -16.97 21.93
N LEU A 120 0.68 -16.33 20.81
CA LEU A 120 2.02 -16.29 20.25
C LEU A 120 2.98 -15.52 21.16
N ARG A 121 2.57 -14.36 21.66
CA ARG A 121 3.37 -13.54 22.59
C ARG A 121 3.77 -14.27 23.86
N GLN A 122 2.88 -15.11 24.40
CA GLN A 122 3.15 -15.88 25.62
C GLN A 122 4.16 -17.02 25.44
N LYS A 123 4.29 -17.53 24.22
CA LYS A 123 5.15 -18.68 23.94
C LYS A 123 6.56 -18.30 23.53
N GLU A 124 6.72 -17.16 22.89
CA GLU A 124 7.89 -16.85 22.08
C GLU A 124 8.37 -15.41 22.31
N LYS A 125 9.66 -15.17 22.09
CA LYS A 125 10.23 -13.82 22.09
C LYS A 125 10.00 -13.15 20.75
N ILE A 126 8.79 -12.67 20.50
CA ILE A 126 8.38 -12.08 19.21
C ILE A 126 8.18 -10.57 19.36
N VAL A 127 8.75 -9.83 18.41
CA VAL A 127 8.45 -8.41 18.17
C VAL A 127 7.36 -8.34 17.10
N PHE A 128 6.21 -7.77 17.42
CA PHE A 128 5.08 -7.68 16.50
C PHE A 128 5.07 -6.35 15.75
N ILE A 129 4.89 -6.42 14.44
CA ILE A 129 4.68 -5.27 13.56
C ILE A 129 3.33 -5.43 12.88
N GLU A 130 2.44 -4.45 13.05
CA GLU A 130 1.18 -4.35 12.31
C GLU A 130 1.32 -3.38 11.14
N ASP A 131 1.15 -3.85 9.90
CA ASP A 131 1.07 -2.97 8.74
C ASP A 131 -0.40 -2.57 8.47
N ARG A 132 -0.74 -1.34 8.79
CA ARG A 132 -2.05 -0.73 8.55
C ARG A 132 -2.17 -0.02 7.20
N THR A 133 -1.26 -0.22 6.28
CA THR A 133 -1.30 0.48 4.99
C THR A 133 -2.63 0.26 4.25
N HIS A 134 -3.23 -0.92 4.32
CA HIS A 134 -4.52 -1.20 3.67
C HIS A 134 -5.75 -0.75 4.48
N SER A 135 -5.58 -0.44 5.75
CA SER A 135 -6.68 -0.08 6.66
C SER A 135 -6.46 1.21 7.44
N PHE A 136 -5.48 2.04 7.04
CA PHE A 136 -4.99 3.19 7.81
C PHE A 136 -6.10 4.14 8.29
N ILE A 137 -7.06 4.49 7.42
CA ILE A 137 -8.13 5.44 7.75
C ILE A 137 -9.32 4.79 8.48
N TRP A 138 -9.28 3.49 8.72
CA TRP A 138 -10.36 2.76 9.40
C TRP A 138 -10.01 2.50 10.86
N ASP A 139 -10.98 2.75 11.74
CA ASP A 139 -10.83 2.44 13.15
C ASP A 139 -10.83 0.92 13.35
N LYS A 140 -9.71 0.38 13.73
CA LYS A 140 -9.59 -1.02 14.15
C LYS A 140 -9.71 -1.09 15.66
N VAL A 141 -10.72 -1.80 16.13
CA VAL A 141 -10.83 -2.14 17.56
C VAL A 141 -10.02 -3.41 17.78
N SER A 142 -8.90 -3.29 18.48
CA SER A 142 -8.02 -4.40 18.85
C SER A 142 -7.48 -4.15 20.26
N ASP A 143 -7.58 -5.17 21.11
CA ASP A 143 -7.01 -5.16 22.46
C ASP A 143 -5.52 -5.51 22.42
N PHE A 144 -5.07 -6.23 21.39
CA PHE A 144 -3.66 -6.54 21.20
C PHE A 144 -2.87 -5.28 20.83
N LYS A 145 -1.75 -5.09 21.51
CA LYS A 145 -0.84 -3.94 21.29
C LYS A 145 0.48 -4.44 20.72
N PRO A 146 0.69 -4.36 19.40
CA PRO A 146 1.99 -4.68 18.81
C PRO A 146 3.04 -3.67 19.25
N GLU A 147 4.30 -4.04 19.20
CA GLU A 147 5.43 -3.15 19.48
C GLU A 147 5.52 -2.01 18.47
N TYR A 148 5.14 -2.30 17.20
CA TYR A 148 5.15 -1.33 16.13
C TYR A 148 3.90 -1.41 15.28
N ILE A 149 3.45 -0.25 14.81
CA ILE A 149 2.44 -0.10 13.75
C ILE A 149 3.04 0.76 12.66
N ILE A 150 2.82 0.40 11.41
CA ILE A 150 3.24 1.22 10.27
C ILE A 150 2.07 1.50 9.33
N ALA A 151 2.17 2.60 8.57
CA ALA A 151 1.27 2.91 7.47
C ALA A 151 1.96 3.74 6.39
N SER A 152 1.46 3.67 5.14
CA SER A 152 1.93 4.49 4.02
C SER A 152 0.86 5.49 3.60
N LEU A 153 1.12 6.78 3.79
CA LEU A 153 0.20 7.88 3.43
C LEU A 153 0.03 8.02 1.92
N ARG A 154 1.06 7.72 1.13
CA ARG A 154 1.04 7.82 -0.34
C ARG A 154 -0.02 6.96 -1.02
N LYS A 155 -0.55 5.95 -0.33
CA LYS A 155 -1.66 5.12 -0.81
C LYS A 155 -3.02 5.80 -0.67
N TRP A 156 -3.10 6.84 0.18
CA TRP A 156 -4.35 7.45 0.59
C TRP A 156 -4.54 8.88 0.09
N VAL A 157 -3.46 9.65 0.01
CA VAL A 157 -3.47 11.07 -0.36
C VAL A 157 -2.35 11.42 -1.33
N ALA A 158 -2.53 12.56 -2.02
CA ALA A 158 -1.61 13.08 -3.03
C ALA A 158 -0.35 13.72 -2.41
N VAL A 159 0.47 12.92 -1.75
CA VAL A 159 1.75 13.34 -1.17
C VAL A 159 2.92 12.67 -1.90
N PRO A 160 4.05 13.36 -2.13
CA PRO A 160 5.21 12.77 -2.78
C PRO A 160 5.92 11.72 -1.91
N ASP A 161 5.93 11.92 -0.60
CA ASP A 161 6.49 11.02 0.40
C ASP A 161 5.51 10.87 1.57
N GLY A 162 5.77 9.95 2.49
CA GLY A 162 4.94 9.79 3.68
C GLY A 162 4.78 8.34 4.11
N GLY A 163 5.35 8.05 5.26
CA GLY A 163 5.17 6.85 6.06
C GLY A 163 4.97 7.22 7.52
N LEU A 164 4.24 6.42 8.25
CA LEU A 164 3.99 6.58 9.67
C LEU A 164 4.52 5.38 10.42
N LEU A 165 5.10 5.64 11.60
CA LEU A 165 5.59 4.61 12.52
C LEU A 165 5.14 4.93 13.94
N TRP A 166 4.28 4.10 14.50
CA TRP A 166 3.99 4.05 15.93
C TRP A 166 4.85 2.99 16.58
N GLY A 167 5.38 3.30 17.74
CA GLY A 167 6.33 2.46 18.47
C GLY A 167 7.58 3.25 18.81
N ARG A 168 8.48 2.66 19.59
CA ARG A 168 9.67 3.35 20.07
C ARG A 168 10.91 2.91 19.29
N VAL A 169 11.58 3.86 18.64
CA VAL A 169 12.87 3.67 17.99
C VAL A 169 13.91 4.58 18.63
N SER A 170 15.14 4.13 18.72
CA SER A 170 16.23 4.82 19.45
C SER A 170 17.14 5.63 18.53
N LYS A 171 17.26 5.19 17.26
CA LYS A 171 18.20 5.81 16.30
C LYS A 171 17.53 6.96 15.55
N PRO A 172 18.23 8.09 15.36
CA PRO A 172 17.68 9.22 14.62
C PRO A 172 17.42 8.90 13.15
N PHE A 173 16.58 9.69 12.50
CA PHE A 173 16.30 9.57 11.08
C PHE A 173 17.22 10.47 10.27
N GLY A 174 17.56 10.02 9.06
CA GLY A 174 18.26 10.82 8.08
C GLY A 174 17.42 11.96 7.52
N VAL A 175 18.05 12.75 6.68
CA VAL A 175 17.54 13.97 6.08
C VAL A 175 17.79 13.89 4.58
N ASP A 176 16.86 13.28 3.83
CA ASP A 176 16.94 13.27 2.38
C ASP A 176 15.64 13.76 1.74
N MET A 177 15.75 14.86 1.01
CA MET A 177 14.63 15.47 0.28
C MET A 177 14.57 15.05 -1.20
N SER A 178 15.59 14.34 -1.69
CA SER A 178 15.72 14.02 -3.12
C SER A 178 14.54 13.19 -3.62
N PHE A 179 14.13 12.21 -2.84
CA PHE A 179 12.96 11.37 -3.14
C PHE A 179 11.66 12.19 -3.24
N ALA A 180 11.38 13.03 -2.24
CA ALA A 180 10.15 13.85 -2.22
C ALA A 180 10.14 14.84 -3.39
N ALA A 181 11.26 15.53 -3.64
CA ALA A 181 11.40 16.47 -4.74
C ALA A 181 11.22 15.81 -6.11
N THR A 182 11.84 14.64 -6.30
CA THR A 182 11.74 13.88 -7.55
C THR A 182 10.32 13.39 -7.81
N ARG A 183 9.65 12.87 -6.80
CA ARG A 183 8.26 12.43 -6.93
C ARG A 183 7.30 13.60 -7.15
N LEU A 184 7.49 14.73 -6.45
CA LEU A 184 6.67 15.92 -6.66
C LEU A 184 6.80 16.42 -8.10
N LYS A 185 8.03 16.44 -8.65
CA LYS A 185 8.25 16.77 -10.07
C LYS A 185 7.42 15.86 -10.99
N ALA A 186 7.42 14.55 -10.75
CA ALA A 186 6.63 13.61 -11.55
C ALA A 186 5.11 13.82 -11.36
N GLN A 187 4.66 14.15 -10.16
CA GLN A 187 3.26 14.47 -9.89
C GLN A 187 2.82 15.76 -10.61
N CYS A 188 3.66 16.80 -10.65
CA CYS A 188 3.41 18.03 -11.42
C CYS A 188 3.33 17.74 -12.92
N MET A 189 4.27 16.97 -13.46
CA MET A 189 4.24 16.56 -14.87
C MET A 189 3.00 15.76 -15.23
N ARG A 190 2.55 14.86 -14.33
CA ARG A 190 1.30 14.13 -14.49
C ARG A 190 0.10 15.08 -14.52
N HIS A 191 0.05 16.05 -13.61
CA HIS A 191 -1.01 17.05 -13.61
C HIS A 191 -1.07 17.82 -14.92
N GLU A 192 0.07 18.29 -15.40
CA GLU A 192 0.17 19.00 -16.69
C GLU A 192 -0.25 18.13 -17.88
N TYR A 193 0.16 16.85 -17.88
CA TYR A 193 -0.28 15.89 -18.87
C TYR A 193 -1.81 15.74 -18.90
N LEU A 194 -2.45 15.59 -17.76
CA LEU A 194 -3.91 15.46 -17.66
C LEU A 194 -4.64 16.67 -18.21
N GLN A 195 -4.03 17.87 -18.15
CA GLN A 195 -4.59 19.09 -18.71
C GLN A 195 -4.38 19.22 -20.22
N ARG A 196 -3.18 18.90 -20.73
CA ARG A 196 -2.74 19.23 -22.09
C ARG A 196 -2.66 18.03 -23.03
N GLY A 197 -2.51 16.82 -22.53
CA GLY A 197 -2.36 15.62 -23.35
C GLY A 197 -0.99 15.45 -23.98
N ASP A 198 0.07 16.03 -23.42
CA ASP A 198 1.42 15.90 -23.95
C ASP A 198 2.03 14.54 -23.57
N GLU A 199 2.13 13.64 -24.55
CA GLU A 199 2.67 12.29 -24.37
C GLU A 199 4.15 12.26 -23.96
N ALA A 200 4.92 13.33 -24.21
CA ALA A 200 6.30 13.43 -23.74
C ALA A 200 6.32 13.56 -22.21
N LEU A 201 5.41 14.35 -21.62
CA LEU A 201 5.23 14.44 -20.18
C LEU A 201 4.83 13.09 -19.60
N LYS A 202 3.92 12.36 -20.27
CA LYS A 202 3.47 11.03 -19.80
C LYS A 202 4.64 10.05 -19.74
N THR A 203 5.46 10.02 -20.77
CA THR A 203 6.64 9.16 -20.84
C THR A 203 7.60 9.48 -19.69
N GLU A 204 7.87 10.76 -19.45
CA GLU A 204 8.85 11.18 -18.47
C GLU A 204 8.37 10.96 -17.04
N TYR A 205 7.13 11.35 -16.67
CA TYR A 205 6.67 11.11 -15.30
C TYR A 205 6.57 9.60 -14.97
N ARG A 206 6.21 8.77 -15.95
CA ARG A 206 6.17 7.31 -15.73
C ARG A 206 7.57 6.76 -15.50
N ARG A 207 8.56 7.21 -16.26
CA ARG A 207 9.95 6.86 -16.05
C ARG A 207 10.42 7.25 -14.65
N ILE A 208 10.11 8.46 -14.20
CA ILE A 208 10.46 8.92 -12.85
C ILE A 208 9.79 8.03 -11.80
N PHE A 209 8.48 7.79 -11.88
CA PHE A 209 7.78 6.94 -10.90
C PHE A 209 8.29 5.50 -10.85
N SER A 210 8.77 4.94 -11.97
CA SER A 210 9.32 3.58 -12.01
C SER A 210 10.70 3.47 -11.37
N THR A 211 11.51 4.53 -11.42
CA THR A 211 12.91 4.50 -10.95
C THR A 211 13.11 5.15 -9.59
N VAL A 212 12.25 6.10 -9.18
CA VAL A 212 12.44 6.86 -7.94
C VAL A 212 12.40 5.97 -6.69
N SER A 213 11.77 4.80 -6.76
CA SER A 213 11.74 3.85 -5.65
C SER A 213 13.12 3.27 -5.33
N ASP A 214 13.99 3.17 -6.32
CA ASP A 214 15.33 2.60 -6.19
C ASP A 214 16.23 3.50 -5.32
N ILE A 215 15.99 4.81 -5.33
CA ILE A 215 16.71 5.79 -4.47
C ILE A 215 16.61 5.43 -2.99
N MET A 216 15.50 4.82 -2.57
CA MET A 216 15.28 4.48 -1.15
C MET A 216 15.94 3.17 -0.72
N ASP A 217 16.45 2.35 -1.62
CA ASP A 217 16.85 0.99 -1.27
C ASP A 217 18.16 0.96 -0.48
N GLU A 218 19.11 1.83 -0.80
CA GLU A 218 20.44 1.87 -0.16
C GLU A 218 20.55 2.89 0.98
N ASP A 219 19.61 3.85 1.07
CA ASP A 219 19.67 4.95 2.04
C ASP A 219 19.19 4.56 3.45
N GLU A 220 19.68 5.29 4.45
CA GLU A 220 19.15 5.25 5.82
C GLU A 220 17.71 5.77 5.87
N PRO A 221 16.89 5.32 6.86
CA PRO A 221 15.54 5.84 7.05
C PRO A 221 15.54 7.35 7.19
N SER A 222 14.72 8.03 6.39
CA SER A 222 14.65 9.49 6.36
C SER A 222 13.30 10.02 6.86
N ALA A 223 13.31 11.21 7.42
CA ALA A 223 12.12 11.93 7.84
C ALA A 223 11.27 12.35 6.63
N MET A 224 9.97 12.58 6.87
CA MET A 224 9.00 13.07 5.89
C MET A 224 9.27 14.54 5.54
N SER A 225 8.97 14.92 4.31
CA SER A 225 8.99 16.33 3.90
C SER A 225 7.91 17.14 4.62
N ALA A 226 8.21 18.39 4.94
CA ALA A 226 7.24 19.32 5.53
C ALA A 226 6.02 19.54 4.60
N TYR A 227 6.22 19.50 3.29
CA TYR A 227 5.15 19.57 2.30
C TYR A 227 4.11 18.45 2.49
N SER A 228 4.57 17.21 2.55
CA SER A 228 3.67 16.05 2.77
C SER A 228 3.02 16.08 4.14
N TYR A 229 3.74 16.50 5.17
CA TYR A 229 3.20 16.65 6.52
C TYR A 229 2.05 17.65 6.55
N GLU A 230 2.22 18.85 5.95
CA GLU A 230 1.17 19.87 5.96
C GLU A 230 -0.06 19.43 5.16
N ILE A 231 0.11 18.73 4.03
CA ILE A 231 -1.01 18.13 3.32
C ILE A 231 -1.74 17.11 4.20
N ALA A 232 -1.01 16.16 4.77
CA ALA A 232 -1.63 15.11 5.57
C ALA A 232 -2.31 15.64 6.83
N LYS A 233 -1.73 16.66 7.49
CA LYS A 233 -2.27 17.33 8.67
C LYS A 233 -3.58 18.07 8.37
N ASN A 234 -3.67 18.72 7.21
CA ASN A 234 -4.83 19.53 6.83
C ASN A 234 -5.86 18.73 6.01
N THR A 235 -5.62 17.44 5.76
CA THR A 235 -6.56 16.57 5.06
C THR A 235 -7.77 16.24 5.93
N ASP A 236 -8.97 16.40 5.38
CA ASP A 236 -10.19 15.88 6.00
C ASP A 236 -10.30 14.36 5.79
N TRP A 237 -9.74 13.59 6.71
CA TRP A 237 -9.73 12.14 6.68
C TRP A 237 -11.12 11.51 6.76
N ASN A 238 -12.09 12.18 7.39
CA ASN A 238 -13.48 11.72 7.45
C ASN A 238 -14.14 11.85 6.07
N GLU A 239 -13.89 12.94 5.35
CA GLU A 239 -14.36 13.10 3.98
C GLU A 239 -13.74 12.09 3.03
N ILE A 240 -12.43 11.83 3.12
CA ILE A 240 -11.77 10.76 2.34
C ILE A 240 -12.43 9.41 2.62
N ARG A 241 -12.65 9.07 3.88
CA ARG A 241 -13.33 7.82 4.29
C ARG A 241 -14.73 7.74 3.68
N ARG A 242 -15.51 8.82 3.78
CA ARG A 242 -16.87 8.89 3.25
C ARG A 242 -16.92 8.70 1.73
N VAL A 243 -16.05 9.40 1.00
CA VAL A 243 -16.00 9.31 -0.47
C VAL A 243 -15.55 7.93 -0.93
N ARG A 244 -14.48 7.39 -0.36
CA ARG A 244 -13.98 6.06 -0.71
C ARG A 244 -15.01 4.97 -0.43
N ARG A 245 -15.71 5.05 0.70
CA ARG A 245 -16.79 4.14 1.04
C ARG A 245 -17.89 4.17 -0.04
N ARG A 246 -18.41 5.34 -0.35
CA ARG A 246 -19.43 5.52 -1.38
C ARG A 246 -18.97 4.97 -2.74
N ASN A 247 -17.72 5.25 -3.13
CA ASN A 247 -17.15 4.81 -4.39
C ASN A 247 -16.96 3.27 -4.42
N SER A 248 -16.44 2.69 -3.34
CA SER A 248 -16.27 1.24 -3.28
C SER A 248 -17.59 0.48 -3.30
N GLU A 249 -18.64 1.02 -2.65
CA GLU A 249 -19.99 0.45 -2.69
C GLU A 249 -20.58 0.47 -4.12
N ALA A 250 -20.47 1.62 -4.82
CA ALA A 250 -20.94 1.75 -6.18
C ALA A 250 -20.22 0.78 -7.12
N LEU A 251 -18.89 0.77 -7.08
CA LEU A 251 -18.08 -0.12 -7.92
C LEU A 251 -18.35 -1.61 -7.62
N THR A 252 -18.42 -1.99 -6.35
CA THR A 252 -18.74 -3.36 -5.92
C THR A 252 -20.07 -3.82 -6.49
N LYS A 253 -21.10 -2.97 -6.44
CA LYS A 253 -22.43 -3.27 -6.97
C LYS A 253 -22.40 -3.58 -8.47
N VAL A 254 -21.63 -2.82 -9.25
CA VAL A 254 -21.48 -3.09 -10.69
C VAL A 254 -20.74 -4.41 -10.92
N LEU A 255 -19.60 -4.63 -10.23
CA LEU A 255 -18.78 -5.82 -10.43
C LEU A 255 -19.50 -7.12 -10.02
N GLN A 256 -20.39 -7.10 -9.04
CA GLN A 256 -21.21 -8.24 -8.62
C GLN A 256 -22.14 -8.75 -9.72
N SER A 257 -22.42 -7.96 -10.76
CA SER A 257 -23.24 -8.39 -11.89
C SER A 257 -22.53 -9.34 -12.85
N SER A 258 -21.20 -9.44 -12.78
CA SER A 258 -20.40 -10.26 -13.70
C SER A 258 -20.20 -11.69 -13.18
N PRO A 259 -20.51 -12.72 -13.97
CA PRO A 259 -20.20 -14.11 -13.62
C PRO A 259 -18.74 -14.50 -13.89
N TYR A 260 -17.93 -13.62 -14.50
CA TYR A 260 -16.56 -13.90 -14.96
C TYR A 260 -15.47 -13.38 -14.04
N LEU A 261 -15.83 -12.83 -12.91
CA LEU A 261 -14.89 -12.40 -11.87
C LEU A 261 -15.41 -12.77 -10.48
N THR A 262 -14.51 -12.81 -9.52
CA THR A 262 -14.84 -13.02 -8.11
C THR A 262 -14.30 -11.85 -7.30
N LEU A 263 -15.16 -11.19 -6.53
CA LEU A 263 -14.72 -10.13 -5.61
C LEU A 263 -13.93 -10.74 -4.45
N VAL A 264 -12.80 -10.11 -4.12
CA VAL A 264 -12.01 -10.49 -2.95
C VAL A 264 -12.70 -10.04 -1.67
N GLN A 265 -13.31 -8.85 -1.72
CA GLN A 265 -14.12 -8.30 -0.65
C GLN A 265 -15.59 -8.41 -1.06
N ASP A 266 -16.34 -9.25 -0.37
CA ASP A 266 -17.77 -9.43 -0.57
C ASP A 266 -18.62 -8.32 0.07
N LYS A 267 -18.00 -7.54 0.99
CA LYS A 267 -18.64 -6.43 1.70
C LYS A 267 -17.78 -5.17 1.65
N PRO A 268 -18.33 -4.04 1.20
CA PRO A 268 -17.66 -2.73 1.31
C PRO A 268 -17.41 -2.36 2.77
N GLY A 269 -16.40 -1.56 3.00
CA GLY A 269 -16.20 -0.91 4.29
C GLY A 269 -15.26 -1.58 5.26
N LEU A 270 -14.53 -2.59 4.84
CA LEU A 270 -13.42 -3.13 5.62
C LEU A 270 -12.12 -2.37 5.33
N SER A 271 -11.89 -2.02 4.08
CA SER A 271 -10.81 -1.14 3.62
C SER A 271 -11.19 -0.66 2.22
N ASP A 272 -11.54 0.59 2.05
CA ASP A 272 -11.90 1.15 0.76
C ASP A 272 -10.67 1.75 0.06
N LEU A 273 -9.51 1.08 0.18
CA LEU A 273 -8.29 1.43 -0.54
C LEU A 273 -8.43 1.09 -2.03
N TYR A 274 -8.96 -0.10 -2.31
CA TYR A 274 -9.25 -0.64 -3.64
C TYR A 274 -10.50 -1.52 -3.58
N VAL A 275 -11.12 -1.76 -4.73
CA VAL A 275 -12.04 -2.89 -4.92
C VAL A 275 -11.28 -3.99 -5.66
N ALA A 276 -10.89 -5.04 -4.94
CA ALA A 276 -10.09 -6.13 -5.49
C ALA A 276 -10.97 -7.25 -6.05
N PHE A 277 -10.60 -7.75 -7.23
CA PHE A 277 -11.27 -8.85 -7.89
C PHE A 277 -10.29 -9.82 -8.54
N ILE A 278 -10.72 -11.06 -8.69
CA ILE A 278 -9.97 -12.16 -9.30
C ILE A 278 -10.59 -12.49 -10.66
N THR A 279 -9.74 -12.65 -11.66
CA THR A 279 -10.12 -13.12 -13.00
C THR A 279 -9.05 -14.08 -13.53
N PRO A 280 -9.43 -15.17 -14.25
CA PRO A 280 -8.47 -16.11 -14.82
C PRO A 280 -7.46 -15.46 -15.80
N PHE A 281 -7.89 -14.40 -16.47
CA PHE A 281 -7.15 -13.71 -17.54
C PHE A 281 -6.69 -12.32 -17.13
N ARG A 282 -6.05 -12.24 -15.94
CA ARG A 282 -5.66 -10.98 -15.30
C ARG A 282 -4.88 -10.03 -16.25
N ASP A 283 -3.88 -10.54 -16.95
CA ASP A 283 -2.99 -9.71 -17.78
C ASP A 283 -3.71 -9.17 -19.02
N GLU A 284 -4.54 -9.97 -19.67
CA GLU A 284 -5.34 -9.55 -20.81
C GLU A 284 -6.40 -8.51 -20.42
N VAL A 285 -7.05 -8.70 -19.27
CA VAL A 285 -8.00 -7.74 -18.71
C VAL A 285 -7.29 -6.44 -18.36
N GLN A 286 -6.14 -6.51 -17.70
CA GLN A 286 -5.33 -5.33 -17.36
C GLN A 286 -4.91 -4.54 -18.60
N ASN A 287 -4.44 -5.23 -19.65
CA ASN A 287 -4.01 -4.58 -20.90
C ASN A 287 -5.19 -3.86 -21.59
N ARG A 288 -6.37 -4.48 -21.64
CA ARG A 288 -7.58 -3.85 -22.20
C ARG A 288 -7.99 -2.61 -21.42
N LEU A 289 -8.05 -2.71 -20.10
CA LEU A 289 -8.42 -1.60 -19.24
C LEU A 289 -7.39 -0.44 -19.31
N SER A 290 -6.11 -0.78 -19.38
CA SER A 290 -5.05 0.24 -19.54
C SER A 290 -5.15 0.99 -20.85
N ALA A 291 -5.61 0.35 -21.94
CA ALA A 291 -5.87 1.00 -23.22
C ALA A 291 -7.03 2.00 -23.15
N GLU A 292 -7.99 1.77 -22.26
CA GLU A 292 -9.12 2.68 -21.96
C GLU A 292 -8.78 3.70 -20.84
N GLY A 293 -7.50 3.79 -20.42
CA GLY A 293 -7.07 4.73 -19.38
C GLY A 293 -7.43 4.31 -17.95
N ILE A 294 -7.78 3.03 -17.73
CA ILE A 294 -8.11 2.48 -16.41
C ILE A 294 -6.94 1.63 -15.92
N PHE A 295 -6.22 2.13 -14.91
CA PHE A 295 -5.01 1.50 -14.38
C PHE A 295 -5.31 0.79 -13.06
N ASN A 296 -5.52 -0.51 -13.13
CA ASN A 296 -5.69 -1.34 -11.94
C ASN A 296 -4.34 -1.69 -11.33
N THR A 297 -4.30 -1.76 -10.01
CA THR A 297 -3.09 -2.16 -9.29
C THR A 297 -2.96 -3.68 -9.27
N VAL A 298 -1.77 -4.18 -9.62
CA VAL A 298 -1.39 -5.58 -9.37
C VAL A 298 -0.85 -5.71 -7.95
N ILE A 299 -1.36 -6.65 -7.17
CA ILE A 299 -0.98 -6.89 -5.77
C ILE A 299 -0.45 -8.31 -5.64
N TRP A 300 0.82 -8.55 -5.58
CA TRP A 300 2.03 -7.84 -6.04
C TRP A 300 2.82 -8.80 -6.92
N PRO A 301 3.79 -8.42 -7.71
CA PRO A 301 4.76 -9.36 -8.25
C PRO A 301 5.48 -10.07 -7.11
N LEU A 302 5.50 -11.39 -7.11
CA LEU A 302 6.14 -12.21 -6.09
C LEU A 302 7.39 -12.90 -6.62
N SER A 303 8.39 -13.08 -5.74
CA SER A 303 9.55 -13.93 -6.02
C SER A 303 9.15 -15.41 -6.16
N ASP A 304 10.02 -16.22 -6.74
CA ASP A 304 9.78 -17.65 -6.84
C ASP A 304 9.72 -18.34 -5.46
N GLU A 305 10.44 -17.83 -4.49
CA GLU A 305 10.42 -18.31 -3.11
C GLU A 305 9.04 -18.07 -2.48
N GLN A 306 8.50 -16.86 -2.60
CA GLN A 306 7.15 -16.51 -2.12
C GLN A 306 6.06 -17.37 -2.77
N LYS A 307 6.14 -17.58 -4.10
CA LYS A 307 5.19 -18.42 -4.83
C LYS A 307 5.25 -19.89 -4.39
N LYS A 308 6.45 -20.40 -4.08
CA LYS A 308 6.64 -21.74 -3.54
C LYS A 308 6.14 -21.87 -2.11
N ALA A 309 6.31 -20.82 -1.30
CA ALA A 309 5.91 -20.84 0.10
C ALA A 309 4.38 -20.91 0.29
N CYS A 310 3.58 -20.29 -0.59
CA CYS A 310 2.13 -20.23 -0.42
C CYS A 310 1.37 -20.24 -1.76
N CYS A 311 0.56 -21.28 -2.00
CA CYS A 311 -0.26 -21.39 -3.21
C CYS A 311 -1.33 -20.30 -3.31
N ILE A 312 -1.89 -19.84 -2.19
CA ILE A 312 -2.86 -18.75 -2.15
C ILE A 312 -2.20 -17.42 -2.56
N ALA A 313 -0.99 -17.14 -2.04
CA ALA A 313 -0.24 -15.96 -2.44
C ALA A 313 0.08 -15.97 -3.94
N LYS A 314 0.53 -17.11 -4.46
CA LYS A 314 0.78 -17.30 -5.90
C LYS A 314 -0.49 -17.05 -6.73
N TYR A 315 -1.60 -17.70 -6.36
CA TYR A 315 -2.87 -17.55 -7.06
C TYR A 315 -3.34 -16.09 -7.07
N THR A 316 -3.27 -15.43 -5.91
CA THR A 316 -3.62 -14.03 -5.77
C THR A 316 -2.77 -13.13 -6.67
N ALA A 317 -1.45 -13.28 -6.62
CA ALA A 317 -0.53 -12.48 -7.42
C ALA A 317 -0.73 -12.66 -8.93
N GLU A 318 -1.13 -13.85 -9.37
CA GLU A 318 -1.34 -14.18 -10.79
C GLU A 318 -2.74 -13.80 -11.32
N LYS A 319 -3.74 -13.67 -10.44
CA LYS A 319 -5.15 -13.58 -10.87
C LYS A 319 -5.88 -12.34 -10.37
N MET A 320 -5.31 -11.58 -9.43
CA MET A 320 -5.98 -10.42 -8.83
C MET A 320 -5.63 -9.12 -9.55
N LEU A 321 -6.65 -8.26 -9.67
CA LEU A 321 -6.54 -6.84 -9.95
C LEU A 321 -7.26 -6.05 -8.85
N ALA A 322 -6.72 -4.88 -8.52
CA ALA A 322 -7.32 -3.95 -7.57
C ALA A 322 -7.75 -2.67 -8.29
N ALA A 323 -9.05 -2.48 -8.42
CA ALA A 323 -9.63 -1.33 -9.10
C ALA A 323 -9.63 -0.09 -8.20
N PRO A 324 -9.35 1.10 -8.76
CA PRO A 324 -9.33 2.34 -8.00
C PRO A 324 -10.74 2.77 -7.61
N CYS A 325 -10.90 3.21 -6.35
CA CYS A 325 -12.14 3.76 -5.81
C CYS A 325 -11.88 5.00 -4.95
N ASP A 326 -10.77 5.68 -5.19
CA ASP A 326 -10.28 6.76 -4.34
C ASP A 326 -11.07 8.06 -4.48
N GLN A 327 -10.74 9.04 -3.64
CA GLN A 327 -11.47 10.29 -3.50
C GLN A 327 -11.40 11.23 -4.71
N ARG A 328 -10.60 10.92 -5.73
CA ARG A 328 -10.56 11.69 -6.99
C ARG A 328 -11.79 11.46 -7.86
N TYR A 329 -12.57 10.43 -7.58
CA TYR A 329 -13.62 9.93 -8.46
C TYR A 329 -15.02 10.14 -7.89
N THR A 330 -15.99 10.19 -8.80
CA THR A 330 -17.43 10.26 -8.52
C THR A 330 -18.08 8.89 -8.61
N VAL A 331 -19.35 8.77 -8.26
CA VAL A 331 -20.14 7.54 -8.48
C VAL A 331 -20.26 7.21 -9.96
N ASP A 332 -20.45 8.23 -10.82
CA ASP A 332 -20.52 8.01 -12.28
C ASP A 332 -19.20 7.44 -12.83
N ASP A 333 -18.06 7.84 -12.24
CA ASP A 333 -16.78 7.23 -12.57
C ASP A 333 -16.71 5.77 -12.14
N MET A 334 -17.30 5.43 -11.01
CA MET A 334 -17.33 4.05 -10.53
C MET A 334 -18.20 3.17 -11.42
N ASP A 335 -19.33 3.69 -11.88
CA ASP A 335 -20.20 3.02 -12.86
C ASP A 335 -19.47 2.80 -14.18
N PHE A 336 -18.75 3.82 -14.67
CA PHE A 336 -17.93 3.71 -15.89
C PHE A 336 -16.83 2.65 -15.72
N ILE A 337 -15.99 2.74 -14.68
CA ILE A 337 -14.91 1.79 -14.41
C ILE A 337 -15.45 0.39 -14.27
N GLY A 338 -16.54 0.22 -13.52
CA GLY A 338 -17.17 -1.09 -13.29
C GLY A 338 -17.67 -1.74 -14.58
N ASN A 339 -18.36 -0.97 -15.42
CA ASN A 339 -18.87 -1.46 -16.71
C ASN A 339 -17.74 -1.84 -17.66
N GLU A 340 -16.63 -1.06 -17.71
CA GLU A 340 -15.46 -1.40 -18.51
C GLU A 340 -14.77 -2.68 -18.00
N ILE A 341 -14.67 -2.89 -16.69
CA ILE A 341 -14.15 -4.13 -16.11
C ILE A 341 -15.04 -5.31 -16.50
N VAL A 342 -16.36 -5.20 -16.33
CA VAL A 342 -17.31 -6.25 -16.70
C VAL A 342 -17.22 -6.58 -18.19
N ARG A 343 -17.12 -5.56 -19.05
CA ARG A 343 -16.93 -5.73 -20.50
C ARG A 343 -15.60 -6.42 -20.83
N ALA A 344 -14.51 -5.99 -20.21
CA ALA A 344 -13.17 -6.54 -20.43
C ALA A 344 -13.11 -8.04 -20.07
N VAL A 345 -13.61 -8.41 -18.88
CA VAL A 345 -13.61 -9.82 -18.44
C VAL A 345 -14.55 -10.69 -19.29
N ALA A 346 -15.70 -10.18 -19.73
CA ALA A 346 -16.61 -10.91 -20.62
C ALA A 346 -16.00 -11.17 -22.00
N ASN A 347 -15.26 -10.19 -22.54
CA ASN A 347 -14.63 -10.30 -23.87
C ASN A 347 -13.44 -11.27 -23.90
N VAL A 348 -12.78 -11.49 -22.78
CA VAL A 348 -11.65 -12.43 -22.69
C VAL A 348 -12.12 -13.85 -22.40
N ASN A 349 -13.35 -14.02 -21.85
CA ASN A 349 -13.94 -15.32 -21.56
C ASN A 349 -14.79 -15.88 -22.72
N ARG A 350 -14.90 -15.18 -23.85
CA ARG A 350 -15.53 -15.65 -25.09
C ARG A 350 -14.52 -16.30 -26.02
#